data_cf983d3efc13ea855cbea1c8f9654e30
#
_entry.id   cf983d3efc13ea855cbea1c8f9654e30
#
_cell.length_a   1.000
_cell.length_b   1.000
_cell.length_c   1.000
_cell.angle_alpha   90.00
_cell.angle_beta   90.00
_cell.angle_gamma   90.00
#
_symmetry.space_group_name_H-M   'P 1'
#
loop_
_entity.id
_entity.type
_entity.pdbx_description
1 polymer ?
#
loop_
_entity_poly.entity_id
_entity_poly.type
_entity_poly.pdbx_seq_one_letter_code
_entity_poly.pdbx_strand_id
1 'polypeptide(L)'
;MLHKRITIIITLLLTVFTLSAQETLNDKMGNQRFRFIGPEGNRAIAIIGEPGNPMVNYIGAASGGLWKTTDGGINWRPIFDDQDISSIGSIDLAKTDPNQVWVGTGETFVIRPAHAMGNGIYFSPDAGRTWEHKGLEKTGRIGRVIVHPTNPKVVYAASLGHTYGPQQERGIYKTTDGGESWKRVLFVDEGTGAADLAIDPSNPNILYAGMWSVNINSWGLNSGGAGGGVYKSTDGGDTWEHLISKGLPGGTDRPVGKTAVAVSQSNPNVVYALFEIDSPELWRSDNKGESWTLMSQDHTWNERAPYYTRIAVGTDNPDEIYSMSVRFVQSLDGGKTRSPRPPRGGGDNHDMWIDPTNPDRMMVA
;
A
#
# COMPACT_ATOMS: atom_id res chain seq x y z
N MET A 1 -33.79 55.25 30.56
CA MET A 1 -34.37 54.03 29.89
C MET A 1 -34.01 53.92 28.42
N LEU A 2 -33.89 54.99 27.68
CA LEU A 2 -33.59 54.96 26.24
C LEU A 2 -32.20 54.37 25.92
N HIS A 3 -31.15 54.73 26.70
CA HIS A 3 -29.78 54.24 26.48
C HIS A 3 -29.62 52.71 26.65
N LYS A 4 -30.32 52.10 27.61
CA LYS A 4 -30.29 50.65 27.79
C LYS A 4 -30.98 49.85 26.66
N ARG A 5 -31.99 50.42 26.03
CA ARG A 5 -32.67 49.82 24.88
C ARG A 5 -31.84 49.87 23.62
N ILE A 6 -31.09 50.96 23.40
CA ILE A 6 -30.17 51.12 22.24
C ILE A 6 -29.01 50.14 22.36
N THR A 7 -28.42 49.97 23.55
CA THR A 7 -27.31 49.01 23.78
C THR A 7 -27.73 47.55 23.51
N ILE A 8 -28.93 47.15 23.95
CA ILE A 8 -29.47 45.81 23.72
C ILE A 8 -29.71 45.55 22.22
N ILE A 9 -30.23 46.55 21.49
CA ILE A 9 -30.49 46.41 20.05
C ILE A 9 -29.18 46.31 19.26
N ILE A 10 -28.12 47.07 19.62
CA ILE A 10 -26.81 46.98 18.99
C ILE A 10 -26.13 45.64 19.27
N THR A 11 -26.26 45.12 20.51
CA THR A 11 -25.69 43.81 20.86
C THR A 11 -26.44 42.67 20.14
N LEU A 12 -27.76 42.74 19.98
CA LEU A 12 -28.52 41.76 19.20
C LEU A 12 -28.19 41.81 17.70
N LEU A 13 -28.01 43.02 17.12
CA LEU A 13 -27.60 43.15 15.74
C LEU A 13 -26.19 42.62 15.47
N LEU A 14 -25.24 42.83 16.39
CA LEU A 14 -23.90 42.28 16.29
C LEU A 14 -23.86 40.73 16.37
N THR A 15 -24.69 40.14 17.21
CA THR A 15 -24.79 38.67 17.34
C THR A 15 -25.44 38.02 16.10
N VAL A 16 -26.44 38.69 15.50
CA VAL A 16 -27.05 38.20 14.24
C VAL A 16 -26.08 38.28 13.07
N PHE A 17 -25.25 39.31 12.98
CA PHE A 17 -24.22 39.44 11.92
C PHE A 17 -23.12 38.38 12.06
N THR A 18 -22.71 38.01 13.26
CA THR A 18 -21.69 36.95 13.45
C THR A 18 -22.24 35.57 13.15
N LEU A 19 -23.51 35.29 13.49
CA LEU A 19 -24.17 34.03 13.13
C LEU A 19 -24.37 33.89 11.63
N SER A 20 -24.79 34.94 10.91
CA SER A 20 -24.92 34.93 9.45
C SER A 20 -23.57 34.74 8.73
N ALA A 21 -22.49 35.36 9.26
CA ALA A 21 -21.16 35.20 8.69
C ALA A 21 -20.63 33.77 8.88
N GLN A 22 -20.96 33.14 9.99
CA GLN A 22 -20.54 31.77 10.28
C GLN A 22 -21.31 30.73 9.46
N GLU A 23 -22.62 30.91 9.26
CA GLU A 23 -23.43 30.10 8.35
C GLU A 23 -22.94 30.21 6.89
N THR A 24 -22.66 31.40 6.41
CA THR A 24 -22.14 31.58 5.03
C THR A 24 -20.74 30.99 4.83
N LEU A 25 -19.91 30.93 5.86
CA LEU A 25 -18.61 30.27 5.78
C LEU A 25 -18.75 28.73 5.77
N ASN A 26 -19.61 28.19 6.61
CA ASN A 26 -19.90 26.76 6.66
C ASN A 26 -20.61 26.29 5.38
N ASP A 27 -21.54 27.06 4.82
CA ASP A 27 -22.18 26.76 3.54
C ASP A 27 -21.17 26.81 2.37
N LYS A 28 -20.25 27.76 2.38
CA LYS A 28 -19.18 27.82 1.36
C LYS A 28 -18.19 26.67 1.52
N MET A 29 -17.88 26.24 2.72
CA MET A 29 -17.00 25.09 2.97
C MET A 29 -17.70 23.76 2.75
N GLY A 30 -18.99 23.63 3.08
CA GLY A 30 -19.81 22.44 2.81
C GLY A 30 -20.08 22.21 1.32
N ASN A 31 -19.97 23.25 0.48
CA ASN A 31 -20.09 23.19 -0.98
C ASN A 31 -18.75 23.03 -1.70
N GLN A 32 -17.64 22.90 -1.00
CA GLN A 32 -16.38 22.58 -1.66
C GLN A 32 -16.50 21.19 -2.30
N ARG A 33 -16.55 21.18 -3.61
CA ARG A 33 -16.47 19.94 -4.39
C ARG A 33 -15.00 19.63 -4.61
N PHE A 34 -14.55 18.50 -4.11
CA PHE A 34 -13.27 17.96 -4.54
C PHE A 34 -13.28 17.79 -6.05
N ARG A 35 -12.37 18.48 -6.73
CA ARG A 35 -12.13 18.29 -8.14
C ARG A 35 -10.96 17.32 -8.28
N PHE A 36 -11.13 16.28 -9.06
CA PHE A 36 -10.01 15.46 -9.47
C PHE A 36 -9.03 16.32 -10.28
N ILE A 37 -7.82 16.44 -9.79
CA ILE A 37 -6.72 17.19 -10.40
C ILE A 37 -5.46 16.33 -10.54
N GLY A 38 -5.62 15.01 -10.32
CA GLY A 38 -4.56 14.02 -10.47
C GLY A 38 -4.34 13.63 -11.92
N PRO A 39 -3.50 12.62 -12.14
CA PRO A 39 -3.16 12.16 -13.48
C PRO A 39 -4.41 11.77 -14.27
N GLU A 40 -4.50 12.23 -15.50
CA GLU A 40 -5.52 11.78 -16.44
C GLU A 40 -5.27 10.33 -16.83
N GLY A 41 -6.34 9.57 -17.01
CA GLY A 41 -6.30 8.22 -17.55
C GLY A 41 -6.53 7.14 -16.52
N ASN A 42 -5.64 6.19 -16.37
CA ASN A 42 -5.83 4.92 -15.71
C ASN A 42 -5.81 5.00 -14.17
N ARG A 43 -6.14 3.87 -13.52
CA ARG A 43 -6.20 3.74 -12.06
C ARG A 43 -4.87 4.07 -11.40
N ALA A 44 -4.90 4.82 -10.32
CA ALA A 44 -3.78 4.88 -9.38
C ALA A 44 -3.72 3.55 -8.60
N ILE A 45 -2.56 2.90 -8.58
CA ILE A 45 -2.35 1.60 -7.92
C ILE A 45 -1.15 1.58 -6.98
N ALA A 46 -0.35 2.63 -6.99
CA ALA A 46 0.75 2.84 -6.06
C ALA A 46 0.77 4.31 -5.64
N ILE A 47 1.01 4.58 -4.36
CA ILE A 47 1.02 5.93 -3.85
C ILE A 47 2.03 6.07 -2.71
N ILE A 48 2.75 7.20 -2.68
CA ILE A 48 3.65 7.54 -1.58
C ILE A 48 3.81 9.05 -1.46
N GLY A 49 3.93 9.55 -0.23
CA GLY A 49 4.32 10.91 0.07
C GLY A 49 5.74 10.99 0.63
N GLU A 50 6.35 12.14 0.52
CA GLU A 50 7.58 12.43 1.23
C GLU A 50 7.26 12.64 2.72
N PRO A 51 7.85 11.86 3.65
CA PRO A 51 7.60 11.99 5.07
C PRO A 51 7.88 13.42 5.58
N GLY A 52 6.92 14.00 6.30
CA GLY A 52 7.03 15.35 6.86
C GLY A 52 6.92 16.49 5.84
N ASN A 53 6.80 16.19 4.55
CA ASN A 53 6.64 17.20 3.50
C ASN A 53 5.29 17.01 2.77
N PRO A 54 4.24 17.77 3.15
CA PRO A 54 2.91 17.60 2.55
C PRO A 54 2.83 18.04 1.08
N MET A 55 3.83 18.76 0.59
CA MET A 55 3.81 19.27 -0.78
C MET A 55 4.24 18.23 -1.81
N VAL A 56 5.04 17.22 -1.41
CA VAL A 56 5.61 16.25 -2.34
C VAL A 56 4.93 14.89 -2.20
N ASN A 57 4.31 14.44 -3.30
CA ASN A 57 3.68 13.13 -3.39
C ASN A 57 3.90 12.53 -4.78
N TYR A 58 3.81 11.19 -4.85
CA TYR A 58 3.96 10.42 -6.08
C TYR A 58 2.76 9.48 -6.25
N ILE A 59 2.30 9.32 -7.49
CA ILE A 59 1.23 8.37 -7.86
C ILE A 59 1.70 7.54 -9.04
N GLY A 60 1.65 6.23 -8.89
CA GLY A 60 1.87 5.26 -9.94
C GLY A 60 0.54 4.76 -10.52
N ALA A 61 0.41 4.85 -11.83
CA ALA A 61 -0.77 4.39 -12.55
C ALA A 61 -0.58 2.98 -13.12
N ALA A 62 -1.66 2.22 -13.24
CA ALA A 62 -1.66 0.87 -13.80
C ALA A 62 -1.11 0.81 -15.24
N SER A 63 -1.33 1.87 -16.02
CA SER A 63 -0.79 2.04 -17.38
C SER A 63 -0.71 3.50 -17.80
N GLY A 64 -0.44 4.41 -16.86
CA GLY A 64 -0.36 5.86 -17.09
C GLY A 64 0.94 6.48 -16.57
N GLY A 65 1.97 5.67 -16.29
CA GLY A 65 3.26 6.14 -15.81
C GLY A 65 3.27 6.58 -14.36
N LEU A 66 4.32 7.32 -14.00
CA LEU A 66 4.53 7.88 -12.67
C LEU A 66 4.34 9.38 -12.68
N TRP A 67 3.59 9.88 -11.72
CA TRP A 67 3.24 11.29 -11.58
C TRP A 67 3.72 11.82 -10.24
N LYS A 68 4.17 13.08 -10.24
CA LYS A 68 4.65 13.79 -9.06
C LYS A 68 3.94 15.12 -8.90
N THR A 69 3.59 15.46 -7.65
CA THR A 69 3.23 16.82 -7.23
C THR A 69 4.30 17.42 -6.34
N THR A 70 4.44 18.73 -6.35
CA THR A 70 5.30 19.51 -5.45
C THR A 70 4.54 20.67 -4.80
N ASP A 71 3.22 20.64 -4.88
CA ASP A 71 2.32 21.68 -4.37
C ASP A 71 1.09 21.09 -3.64
N GLY A 72 1.26 19.90 -3.04
CA GLY A 72 0.24 19.24 -2.24
C GLY A 72 -0.92 18.65 -3.05
N GLY A 73 -0.68 18.34 -4.33
CA GLY A 73 -1.68 17.72 -5.20
C GLY A 73 -2.51 18.71 -6.03
N ILE A 74 -2.15 20.00 -6.04
CA ILE A 74 -2.82 21.00 -6.88
C ILE A 74 -2.49 20.76 -8.34
N ASN A 75 -1.20 20.52 -8.64
CA ASN A 75 -0.75 20.15 -9.97
C ASN A 75 0.06 18.85 -9.94
N TRP A 76 -0.09 18.06 -10.99
CA TRP A 76 0.64 16.80 -11.18
C TRP A 76 1.40 16.85 -12.51
N ARG A 77 2.63 16.34 -12.50
CA ARG A 77 3.47 16.23 -13.69
C ARG A 77 3.85 14.79 -13.92
N PRO A 78 3.79 14.30 -15.15
CA PRO A 78 4.38 13.01 -15.49
C PRO A 78 5.91 13.12 -15.37
N ILE A 79 6.53 12.10 -14.81
CA ILE A 79 7.98 12.07 -14.57
C ILE A 79 8.62 10.76 -15.04
N PHE A 80 7.89 9.97 -15.84
CA PHE A 80 8.32 8.65 -16.27
C PHE A 80 8.04 8.37 -17.75
N ASP A 81 7.63 9.38 -18.51
CA ASP A 81 7.18 9.24 -19.92
C ASP A 81 8.30 8.87 -20.88
N ASP A 82 9.56 9.14 -20.52
CA ASP A 82 10.74 8.76 -21.32
C ASP A 82 11.17 7.29 -21.11
N GLN A 83 10.44 6.51 -20.29
CA GLN A 83 10.74 5.11 -20.04
C GLN A 83 9.86 4.21 -20.92
N ASP A 84 10.42 3.04 -21.30
CA ASP A 84 9.75 2.08 -22.18
C ASP A 84 8.54 1.37 -21.56
N ILE A 85 8.20 1.69 -20.31
CA ILE A 85 7.13 1.06 -19.57
C ILE A 85 6.27 2.10 -18.83
N SER A 86 4.96 1.92 -18.83
CA SER A 86 4.02 2.84 -18.19
C SER A 86 3.23 2.24 -17.02
N SER A 87 3.44 0.96 -16.69
CA SER A 87 2.74 0.30 -15.59
C SER A 87 3.57 0.37 -14.31
N ILE A 88 3.07 1.06 -13.28
CA ILE A 88 3.77 1.27 -12.02
C ILE A 88 3.10 0.45 -10.92
N GLY A 89 3.75 -0.62 -10.46
CA GLY A 89 3.19 -1.51 -9.44
C GLY A 89 3.49 -1.13 -8.01
N SER A 90 4.61 -0.45 -7.76
CA SER A 90 5.03 -0.01 -6.43
C SER A 90 6.02 1.15 -6.49
N ILE A 91 6.02 1.98 -5.46
CA ILE A 91 6.94 3.10 -5.29
C ILE A 91 7.45 3.08 -3.85
N ASP A 92 8.74 3.34 -3.63
CA ASP A 92 9.29 3.62 -2.31
C ASP A 92 10.36 4.71 -2.37
N LEU A 93 10.51 5.44 -1.27
CA LEU A 93 11.51 6.50 -1.09
C LEU A 93 12.53 6.08 -0.04
N ALA A 94 13.80 6.35 -0.30
CA ALA A 94 14.82 6.14 0.72
C ALA A 94 14.58 7.11 1.89
N LYS A 95 14.36 6.57 3.10
CA LYS A 95 14.10 7.39 4.31
C LYS A 95 15.25 8.32 4.67
N THR A 96 16.48 7.96 4.30
CA THR A 96 17.69 8.74 4.54
C THR A 96 17.90 9.87 3.53
N ASP A 97 17.27 9.75 2.34
CA ASP A 97 17.34 10.75 1.26
C ASP A 97 16.11 10.58 0.34
N PRO A 98 15.02 11.32 0.56
CA PRO A 98 13.80 11.20 -0.24
C PRO A 98 13.94 11.53 -1.73
N ASN A 99 15.09 12.08 -2.17
CA ASN A 99 15.37 12.23 -3.60
C ASN A 99 15.63 10.89 -4.30
N GLN A 100 16.00 9.86 -3.53
CA GLN A 100 16.18 8.51 -4.05
C GLN A 100 14.82 7.80 -4.12
N VAL A 101 14.32 7.65 -5.34
CA VAL A 101 13.01 7.06 -5.64
C VAL A 101 13.22 5.71 -6.31
N TRP A 102 12.58 4.68 -5.78
CA TRP A 102 12.58 3.34 -6.35
C TRP A 102 11.19 2.98 -6.86
N VAL A 103 11.13 2.39 -8.04
CA VAL A 103 9.88 2.03 -8.72
C VAL A 103 9.94 0.59 -9.18
N GLY A 104 8.94 -0.19 -8.79
CA GLY A 104 8.67 -1.51 -9.33
C GLY A 104 7.57 -1.42 -10.38
N THR A 105 7.78 -2.03 -11.53
CA THR A 105 6.87 -1.96 -12.67
C THR A 105 5.95 -3.18 -12.78
N GLY A 106 4.81 -3.01 -13.45
CA GLY A 106 3.80 -4.06 -13.70
C GLY A 106 2.68 -4.09 -12.64
N GLU A 107 1.45 -4.22 -13.10
CA GLU A 107 0.27 -4.22 -12.26
C GLU A 107 0.07 -5.56 -11.54
N THR A 108 -0.03 -5.55 -10.21
CA THR A 108 -0.25 -6.73 -9.35
C THR A 108 -1.70 -6.92 -8.89
N PHE A 109 -2.60 -6.02 -9.28
CA PHE A 109 -4.04 -6.11 -9.02
C PHE A 109 -4.72 -6.83 -10.19
N VAL A 110 -4.67 -8.15 -10.17
CA VAL A 110 -4.94 -9.00 -11.34
C VAL A 110 -6.31 -9.63 -11.24
N ILE A 111 -7.17 -9.37 -12.23
CA ILE A 111 -8.49 -10.00 -12.36
C ILE A 111 -8.81 -10.45 -13.80
N ARG A 112 -8.06 -9.96 -14.79
CA ARG A 112 -8.28 -10.21 -16.21
C ARG A 112 -6.97 -10.57 -16.91
N PRO A 113 -7.03 -11.25 -18.05
CA PRO A 113 -5.80 -11.58 -18.80
C PRO A 113 -4.99 -10.36 -19.26
N ALA A 114 -5.64 -9.26 -19.64
CA ALA A 114 -5.00 -8.12 -20.28
C ALA A 114 -4.57 -7.03 -19.27
N HIS A 115 -3.75 -7.38 -18.28
CA HIS A 115 -3.12 -6.40 -17.40
C HIS A 115 -1.72 -6.03 -17.88
N ALA A 116 -1.35 -4.75 -17.69
CA ALA A 116 -0.07 -4.25 -18.12
C ALA A 116 1.08 -4.95 -17.36
N MET A 117 2.04 -5.42 -18.13
CA MET A 117 3.28 -6.01 -17.62
C MET A 117 4.30 -4.92 -17.36
N GLY A 118 5.22 -5.18 -16.45
CA GLY A 118 6.41 -4.38 -16.22
C GLY A 118 7.65 -5.05 -16.80
N ASN A 119 8.77 -4.37 -16.65
CA ASN A 119 10.09 -4.82 -17.07
C ASN A 119 11.15 -4.66 -15.96
N GLY A 120 10.75 -4.74 -14.69
CA GLY A 120 11.67 -4.75 -13.57
C GLY A 120 11.64 -3.47 -12.72
N ILE A 121 12.82 -3.07 -12.26
CA ILE A 121 13.01 -1.99 -11.27
C ILE A 121 13.68 -0.78 -11.93
N TYR A 122 13.24 0.41 -11.52
CA TYR A 122 13.84 1.68 -11.86
C TYR A 122 14.23 2.46 -10.61
N PHE A 123 15.29 3.23 -10.72
CA PHE A 123 15.83 4.09 -9.68
C PHE A 123 16.03 5.51 -10.21
N SER A 124 15.67 6.49 -9.39
CA SER A 124 16.00 7.90 -9.60
C SER A 124 16.80 8.41 -8.41
N PRO A 125 17.97 9.01 -8.63
CA PRO A 125 18.76 9.65 -7.57
C PRO A 125 18.33 11.09 -7.26
N ASP A 126 17.42 11.66 -8.04
CA ASP A 126 17.15 13.10 -8.11
C ASP A 126 15.66 13.45 -8.12
N ALA A 127 14.87 12.65 -7.36
CA ALA A 127 13.44 12.84 -7.16
C ALA A 127 12.61 12.76 -8.44
N GLY A 128 13.00 11.88 -9.38
CA GLY A 128 12.29 11.58 -10.60
C GLY A 128 12.65 12.48 -11.78
N ARG A 129 13.77 13.19 -11.75
CA ARG A 129 14.25 13.96 -12.91
C ARG A 129 14.95 13.09 -13.93
N THR A 130 15.71 12.11 -13.45
CA THR A 130 16.38 11.08 -14.28
C THR A 130 16.08 9.70 -13.74
N TRP A 131 16.12 8.69 -14.62
CA TRP A 131 15.81 7.30 -14.29
C TRP A 131 16.86 6.36 -14.81
N GLU A 132 17.22 5.39 -13.99
CA GLU A 132 18.10 4.28 -14.34
C GLU A 132 17.32 2.97 -14.21
N HIS A 133 17.35 2.14 -15.25
CA HIS A 133 16.83 0.78 -15.16
C HIS A 133 17.79 -0.10 -14.35
N LYS A 134 17.29 -0.73 -13.30
CA LYS A 134 18.09 -1.49 -12.33
C LYS A 134 17.83 -3.01 -12.39
N GLY A 135 17.47 -3.52 -13.55
CA GLY A 135 17.32 -4.95 -13.78
C GLY A 135 15.99 -5.55 -13.39
N LEU A 136 15.96 -6.88 -13.27
CA LEU A 136 14.76 -7.68 -13.01
C LEU A 136 13.73 -7.64 -14.16
N GLU A 137 14.17 -7.51 -15.40
CA GLU A 137 13.35 -7.32 -16.61
C GLU A 137 12.29 -8.41 -16.79
N LYS A 138 12.61 -9.63 -16.38
CA LYS A 138 11.74 -10.79 -16.59
C LYS A 138 10.70 -11.00 -15.50
N THR A 139 10.71 -10.19 -14.44
CA THR A 139 9.79 -10.37 -13.30
C THR A 139 8.35 -10.07 -13.64
N GLY A 140 8.10 -9.24 -14.64
CA GLY A 140 6.76 -8.94 -15.15
C GLY A 140 5.88 -8.09 -14.25
N ARG A 141 5.85 -8.36 -12.94
CA ARG A 141 5.05 -7.61 -11.97
C ARG A 141 5.75 -7.53 -10.62
N ILE A 142 5.99 -6.30 -10.17
CA ILE A 142 6.58 -6.02 -8.85
C ILE A 142 5.49 -5.47 -7.93
N GLY A 143 5.06 -6.27 -6.95
CA GLY A 143 3.97 -5.92 -6.03
C GLY A 143 4.36 -4.96 -4.92
N ARG A 144 5.62 -5.00 -4.52
CA ARG A 144 6.17 -4.11 -3.50
C ARG A 144 7.67 -3.90 -3.72
N VAL A 145 8.11 -2.67 -3.57
CA VAL A 145 9.51 -2.31 -3.39
C VAL A 145 9.65 -1.75 -1.98
N ILE A 146 10.69 -2.14 -1.26
CA ILE A 146 11.03 -1.60 0.06
C ILE A 146 12.51 -1.24 0.10
N VAL A 147 12.79 0.03 0.37
CA VAL A 147 14.13 0.52 0.65
C VAL A 147 14.41 0.32 2.15
N HIS A 148 15.55 -0.27 2.46
CA HIS A 148 15.97 -0.47 3.85
C HIS A 148 16.05 0.88 4.60
N PRO A 149 15.47 1.00 5.81
CA PRO A 149 15.24 2.28 6.47
C PRO A 149 16.48 3.10 6.79
N THR A 150 17.66 2.46 6.89
CA THR A 150 18.93 3.14 7.25
C THR A 150 20.06 2.93 6.23
N ASN A 151 19.87 2.05 5.24
CA ASN A 151 20.87 1.80 4.19
C ASN A 151 20.21 1.80 2.80
N PRO A 152 20.23 2.91 2.07
CA PRO A 152 19.52 3.04 0.79
C PRO A 152 20.09 2.16 -0.33
N LYS A 153 21.25 1.52 -0.13
CA LYS A 153 21.78 0.52 -1.07
C LYS A 153 21.13 -0.85 -0.93
N VAL A 154 20.44 -1.11 0.18
CA VAL A 154 19.70 -2.36 0.39
C VAL A 154 18.25 -2.13 0.01
N VAL A 155 17.78 -2.88 -0.99
CA VAL A 155 16.40 -2.78 -1.48
C VAL A 155 15.85 -4.18 -1.70
N TYR A 156 14.56 -4.33 -1.38
CA TYR A 156 13.82 -5.57 -1.62
C TYR A 156 12.74 -5.34 -2.67
N ALA A 157 12.54 -6.33 -3.54
CA ALA A 157 11.50 -6.33 -4.55
C ALA A 157 10.66 -7.61 -4.47
N ALA A 158 9.35 -7.45 -4.29
CA ALA A 158 8.38 -8.55 -4.27
C ALA A 158 7.87 -8.81 -5.69
N SER A 159 8.35 -9.86 -6.32
CA SER A 159 7.97 -10.26 -7.67
C SER A 159 6.80 -11.24 -7.66
N LEU A 160 5.65 -10.81 -8.20
CA LEU A 160 4.53 -11.70 -8.49
C LEU A 160 4.77 -12.53 -9.74
N GLY A 161 5.56 -12.02 -10.67
CA GLY A 161 5.83 -12.67 -11.93
C GLY A 161 4.73 -12.48 -12.98
N HIS A 162 4.88 -13.19 -14.10
CA HIS A 162 3.80 -13.41 -15.05
C HIS A 162 2.77 -14.35 -14.43
N THR A 163 1.51 -14.14 -14.71
CA THR A 163 0.45 -14.97 -14.13
C THR A 163 -0.07 -16.04 -15.10
N TYR A 164 0.56 -16.18 -16.28
CA TYR A 164 0.11 -17.05 -17.36
C TYR A 164 0.84 -18.41 -17.42
N GLY A 165 1.22 -18.93 -16.31
CA GLY A 165 1.89 -20.22 -16.20
C GLY A 165 3.04 -20.22 -15.22
N PRO A 166 3.76 -21.35 -15.12
CA PRO A 166 4.94 -21.47 -14.29
C PRO A 166 6.03 -20.47 -14.68
N GLN A 167 6.71 -19.87 -13.70
CA GLN A 167 7.77 -18.89 -13.95
C GLN A 167 8.82 -18.88 -12.84
N GLN A 168 10.08 -18.90 -13.24
CA GLN A 168 11.22 -18.89 -12.30
C GLN A 168 11.43 -17.52 -11.62
N GLU A 169 11.01 -16.41 -12.23
CA GLU A 169 11.28 -15.04 -11.74
C GLU A 169 10.33 -14.58 -10.63
N ARG A 170 9.54 -15.47 -10.04
CA ARG A 170 8.69 -15.22 -8.89
C ARG A 170 9.49 -15.21 -7.59
N GLY A 171 9.01 -14.46 -6.56
CA GLY A 171 9.57 -14.46 -5.21
C GLY A 171 10.07 -13.11 -4.74
N ILE A 172 10.96 -13.12 -3.75
CA ILE A 172 11.58 -11.90 -3.21
C ILE A 172 13.01 -11.80 -3.72
N TYR A 173 13.35 -10.62 -4.21
CA TYR A 173 14.70 -10.24 -4.61
C TYR A 173 15.27 -9.20 -3.65
N LYS A 174 16.58 -9.26 -3.40
CA LYS A 174 17.35 -8.34 -2.56
C LYS A 174 18.56 -7.86 -3.31
N THR A 175 18.81 -6.56 -3.26
CA THR A 175 20.10 -5.96 -3.60
C THR A 175 20.78 -5.43 -2.33
N THR A 176 22.10 -5.35 -2.33
CA THR A 176 22.92 -4.72 -1.27
C THR A 176 23.90 -3.69 -1.82
N ASP A 177 23.84 -3.44 -3.12
CA ASP A 177 24.76 -2.57 -3.87
C ASP A 177 24.04 -1.44 -4.63
N GLY A 178 22.76 -1.18 -4.31
CA GLY A 178 21.98 -0.12 -4.97
C GLY A 178 21.45 -0.55 -6.34
N GLY A 179 21.15 -1.84 -6.50
CA GLY A 179 20.52 -2.38 -7.70
C GLY A 179 21.52 -2.75 -8.82
N GLU A 180 22.81 -2.74 -8.55
CA GLU A 180 23.80 -3.20 -9.52
C GLU A 180 23.72 -4.73 -9.69
N SER A 181 23.35 -5.44 -8.63
CA SER A 181 23.07 -6.87 -8.67
C SER A 181 21.88 -7.24 -7.77
N TRP A 182 21.18 -8.32 -8.15
CA TRP A 182 20.03 -8.82 -7.41
C TRP A 182 20.19 -10.31 -7.11
N LYS A 183 19.93 -10.69 -5.85
CA LYS A 183 19.83 -12.07 -5.41
C LYS A 183 18.37 -12.41 -5.11
N ARG A 184 17.84 -13.50 -5.68
CA ARG A 184 16.55 -14.02 -5.25
C ARG A 184 16.73 -14.70 -3.88
N VAL A 185 16.09 -14.17 -2.85
CA VAL A 185 16.24 -14.59 -1.45
C VAL A 185 15.05 -15.42 -0.93
N LEU A 186 13.90 -15.36 -1.62
CA LEU A 186 12.77 -16.27 -1.39
C LEU A 186 12.24 -16.76 -2.74
N PHE A 187 12.21 -18.04 -2.90
CA PHE A 187 11.52 -18.73 -4.00
C PHE A 187 10.75 -19.92 -3.41
N VAL A 188 9.46 -19.99 -3.63
CA VAL A 188 8.60 -21.09 -3.15
C VAL A 188 8.47 -22.13 -4.25
N ASP A 189 7.85 -21.77 -5.34
CA ASP A 189 7.69 -22.58 -6.55
C ASP A 189 7.38 -21.67 -7.77
N GLU A 190 7.30 -22.26 -8.95
CA GLU A 190 7.03 -21.53 -10.20
C GLU A 190 5.60 -20.98 -10.29
N GLY A 191 4.68 -21.45 -9.47
CA GLY A 191 3.27 -21.00 -9.40
C GLY A 191 3.03 -19.90 -8.38
N THR A 192 4.00 -19.66 -7.45
CA THR A 192 3.82 -18.79 -6.29
C THR A 192 4.74 -17.57 -6.36
N GLY A 193 4.18 -16.39 -6.41
CA GLY A 193 4.91 -15.12 -6.39
C GLY A 193 4.64 -14.30 -5.14
N ALA A 194 5.39 -13.22 -4.96
CA ALA A 194 5.22 -12.29 -3.85
C ALA A 194 4.26 -11.17 -4.26
N ALA A 195 3.14 -11.06 -3.53
CA ALA A 195 2.12 -10.03 -3.75
C ALA A 195 2.32 -8.80 -2.84
N ASP A 196 2.91 -9.02 -1.65
CA ASP A 196 3.16 -7.97 -0.67
C ASP A 196 4.42 -8.26 0.15
N LEU A 197 4.97 -7.20 0.77
CA LEU A 197 6.14 -7.26 1.61
C LEU A 197 6.09 -6.15 2.66
N ALA A 198 6.47 -6.46 3.90
CA ALA A 198 6.60 -5.48 4.98
C ALA A 198 7.91 -5.69 5.74
N ILE A 199 8.48 -4.60 6.25
CA ILE A 199 9.70 -4.60 7.05
C ILE A 199 9.42 -4.02 8.44
N ASP A 200 10.00 -4.59 9.47
CA ASP A 200 9.96 -4.03 10.82
C ASP A 200 10.83 -2.74 10.85
N PRO A 201 10.23 -1.56 11.07
CA PRO A 201 10.96 -0.30 11.01
C PRO A 201 11.98 -0.12 12.12
N SER A 202 11.86 -0.88 13.21
CA SER A 202 12.78 -0.85 14.37
C SER A 202 13.89 -1.89 14.27
N ASN A 203 13.66 -2.97 13.53
CA ASN A 203 14.64 -4.02 13.27
C ASN A 203 14.52 -4.51 11.81
N PRO A 204 15.24 -3.89 10.88
CA PRO A 204 15.14 -4.21 9.46
C PRO A 204 15.55 -5.65 9.06
N ASN A 205 16.11 -6.41 10.00
CA ASN A 205 16.35 -7.84 9.78
C ASN A 205 15.04 -8.65 9.77
N ILE A 206 13.95 -8.09 10.29
CA ILE A 206 12.64 -8.77 10.32
C ILE A 206 11.81 -8.29 9.14
N LEU A 207 11.44 -9.23 8.26
CA LEU A 207 10.56 -9.00 7.12
C LEU A 207 9.42 -10.01 7.11
N TYR A 208 8.30 -9.61 6.50
CA TYR A 208 7.14 -10.46 6.26
C TYR A 208 6.76 -10.36 4.78
N ALA A 209 6.62 -11.50 4.12
CA ALA A 209 6.21 -11.58 2.72
C ALA A 209 4.83 -12.23 2.61
N GLY A 210 3.91 -11.57 1.91
CA GLY A 210 2.63 -12.13 1.50
C GLY A 210 2.78 -12.82 0.15
N MET A 211 2.76 -14.17 0.15
CA MET A 211 2.93 -14.97 -1.05
C MET A 211 1.57 -15.38 -1.63
N TRP A 212 1.50 -15.42 -2.94
CA TRP A 212 0.28 -15.71 -3.70
C TRP A 212 0.55 -16.73 -4.80
N SER A 213 -0.08 -17.89 -4.68
CA SER A 213 -0.14 -18.86 -5.78
C SER A 213 -1.24 -18.45 -6.75
N VAL A 214 -0.87 -18.08 -7.98
CA VAL A 214 -1.81 -17.57 -8.98
C VAL A 214 -1.46 -18.02 -10.39
N ASN A 215 -2.50 -18.40 -11.13
CA ASN A 215 -2.41 -18.68 -12.57
C ASN A 215 -3.67 -18.18 -13.28
N ILE A 216 -3.46 -17.51 -14.41
CA ILE A 216 -4.52 -17.03 -15.29
C ILE A 216 -4.44 -17.77 -16.61
N ASN A 217 -5.59 -18.18 -17.13
CA ASN A 217 -5.73 -18.71 -18.48
C ASN A 217 -6.86 -17.99 -19.23
N SER A 218 -7.13 -18.40 -20.47
CA SER A 218 -8.12 -17.74 -21.34
C SER A 218 -9.55 -17.71 -20.77
N TRP A 219 -9.88 -18.62 -19.86
CA TRP A 219 -11.24 -18.79 -19.33
C TRP A 219 -11.36 -18.59 -17.82
N GLY A 220 -10.25 -18.35 -17.12
CA GLY A 220 -10.34 -18.17 -15.67
C GLY A 220 -9.06 -17.74 -14.99
N LEU A 221 -9.22 -17.39 -13.72
CA LEU A 221 -8.17 -17.11 -12.77
C LEU A 221 -8.24 -18.19 -11.68
N ASN A 222 -7.13 -18.89 -11.47
CA ASN A 222 -6.94 -19.76 -10.34
C ASN A 222 -6.15 -19.00 -9.27
N SER A 223 -6.77 -18.74 -8.14
CA SER A 223 -6.17 -18.08 -6.98
C SER A 223 -6.13 -19.07 -5.82
N GLY A 224 -4.96 -19.21 -5.19
CA GLY A 224 -4.73 -20.11 -4.08
C GLY A 224 -3.92 -21.32 -4.43
N GLY A 225 -3.12 -21.75 -3.45
CA GLY A 225 -2.26 -22.91 -3.54
C GLY A 225 -1.41 -23.11 -2.28
N ALA A 226 -0.72 -24.24 -2.20
CA ALA A 226 0.06 -24.63 -1.03
C ALA A 226 1.23 -23.69 -0.71
N GLY A 227 1.75 -22.97 -1.71
CA GLY A 227 2.83 -22.00 -1.51
C GLY A 227 2.35 -20.63 -1.05
N GLY A 228 1.03 -20.35 -1.09
CA GLY A 228 0.46 -19.11 -0.60
C GLY A 228 0.56 -18.95 0.92
N GLY A 229 0.53 -17.71 1.41
CA GLY A 229 0.56 -17.42 2.84
C GLY A 229 1.62 -16.43 3.26
N VAL A 230 1.89 -16.34 4.56
CA VAL A 230 2.87 -15.42 5.14
C VAL A 230 4.20 -16.14 5.39
N TYR A 231 5.27 -15.54 4.92
CA TYR A 231 6.65 -15.94 5.21
C TYR A 231 7.34 -14.85 6.02
N LYS A 232 8.13 -15.26 7.02
CA LYS A 232 8.89 -14.37 7.90
C LYS A 232 10.38 -14.63 7.75
N SER A 233 11.16 -13.58 7.68
CA SER A 233 12.61 -13.60 7.84
C SER A 233 13.01 -12.85 9.13
N THR A 234 14.10 -13.27 9.76
CA THR A 234 14.70 -12.63 10.94
C THR A 234 16.17 -12.26 10.74
N ASP A 235 16.69 -12.47 9.53
CA ASP A 235 18.10 -12.27 9.15
C ASP A 235 18.27 -11.36 7.91
N GLY A 236 17.33 -10.44 7.72
CA GLY A 236 17.39 -9.48 6.60
C GLY A 236 17.05 -10.12 5.26
N GLY A 237 16.23 -11.17 5.27
CA GLY A 237 15.75 -11.85 4.07
C GLY A 237 16.65 -12.97 3.57
N ASP A 238 17.67 -13.36 4.29
CA ASP A 238 18.57 -14.43 3.84
C ASP A 238 17.94 -15.82 3.98
N THR A 239 17.12 -16.02 5.04
CA THR A 239 16.28 -17.22 5.24
C THR A 239 14.84 -16.86 5.57
N TRP A 240 13.88 -17.76 5.29
CA TRP A 240 12.46 -17.51 5.46
C TRP A 240 11.74 -18.72 6.04
N GLU A 241 10.83 -18.48 7.00
CA GLU A 241 9.92 -19.46 7.61
C GLU A 241 8.50 -19.23 7.08
N HIS A 242 7.82 -20.29 6.63
CA HIS A 242 6.39 -20.24 6.31
C HIS A 242 5.57 -20.35 7.60
N LEU A 243 4.79 -19.30 7.93
CA LEU A 243 4.15 -19.17 9.24
C LEU A 243 2.90 -20.04 9.45
N ILE A 244 2.64 -21.01 8.59
CA ILE A 244 1.69 -22.11 8.88
C ILE A 244 2.09 -22.88 10.15
N SER A 245 3.39 -22.97 10.43
CA SER A 245 3.93 -23.53 11.68
C SER A 245 3.46 -22.77 12.93
N LYS A 246 2.99 -21.52 12.77
CA LYS A 246 2.48 -20.65 13.84
C LYS A 246 0.95 -20.56 13.86
N GLY A 247 0.26 -21.42 13.09
CA GLY A 247 -1.20 -21.52 13.08
C GLY A 247 -1.92 -20.63 12.06
N LEU A 248 -1.20 -19.90 11.19
CA LEU A 248 -1.81 -19.19 10.08
C LEU A 248 -2.31 -20.12 8.99
N PRO A 249 -3.31 -19.73 8.19
CA PRO A 249 -3.74 -20.48 7.03
C PRO A 249 -2.64 -20.53 5.96
N GLY A 250 -2.61 -21.59 5.17
CA GLY A 250 -1.63 -21.88 4.13
C GLY A 250 -1.40 -23.37 3.98
N GLY A 251 -0.47 -23.74 3.11
CA GLY A 251 -0.15 -25.15 2.84
C GLY A 251 -1.25 -25.88 2.09
N THR A 252 -1.16 -27.20 2.07
CA THR A 252 -2.13 -28.07 1.35
C THR A 252 -3.48 -28.17 2.05
N ASP A 253 -3.49 -28.05 3.38
CA ASP A 253 -4.69 -28.29 4.19
C ASP A 253 -5.65 -27.07 4.19
N ARG A 254 -5.08 -25.87 4.11
CA ARG A 254 -5.82 -24.61 4.05
C ARG A 254 -5.19 -23.67 3.01
N PRO A 255 -5.24 -24.01 1.72
CA PRO A 255 -4.63 -23.19 0.69
C PRO A 255 -5.25 -21.79 0.68
N VAL A 256 -4.40 -20.76 0.52
CA VAL A 256 -4.81 -19.38 0.48
C VAL A 256 -4.42 -18.73 -0.84
N GLY A 257 -5.20 -17.75 -1.25
CA GLY A 257 -4.93 -16.90 -2.38
C GLY A 257 -4.04 -15.71 -2.03
N LYS A 258 -4.39 -14.54 -2.55
CA LYS A 258 -3.61 -13.32 -2.33
C LYS A 258 -3.53 -12.96 -0.85
N THR A 259 -2.33 -12.70 -0.39
CA THR A 259 -2.02 -12.42 1.02
C THR A 259 -1.37 -11.06 1.15
N ALA A 260 -1.89 -10.21 2.05
CA ALA A 260 -1.30 -8.93 2.42
C ALA A 260 -0.74 -8.98 3.85
N VAL A 261 0.31 -8.19 4.10
CA VAL A 261 0.98 -8.09 5.40
C VAL A 261 1.25 -6.64 5.76
N ALA A 262 1.13 -6.29 7.05
CA ALA A 262 1.50 -4.96 7.54
C ALA A 262 2.08 -5.04 8.95
N VAL A 263 3.12 -4.24 9.21
CA VAL A 263 3.78 -4.09 10.52
C VAL A 263 3.43 -2.71 11.07
N SER A 264 3.02 -2.63 12.33
CA SER A 264 2.79 -1.36 12.98
C SER A 264 4.10 -0.59 13.18
N GLN A 265 4.08 0.69 12.84
CA GLN A 265 5.25 1.56 13.04
C GLN A 265 5.44 1.95 14.50
N SER A 266 4.33 2.23 15.21
CA SER A 266 4.36 2.62 16.63
C SER A 266 4.67 1.45 17.57
N ASN A 267 4.29 0.23 17.18
CA ASN A 267 4.57 -0.99 17.94
C ASN A 267 4.89 -2.16 17.01
N PRO A 268 6.13 -2.36 16.59
CA PRO A 268 6.52 -3.42 15.65
C PRO A 268 6.33 -4.86 16.14
N ASN A 269 5.90 -5.07 17.41
CA ASN A 269 5.41 -6.38 17.85
C ASN A 269 4.08 -6.73 17.20
N VAL A 270 3.30 -5.69 16.80
CA VAL A 270 2.00 -5.87 16.15
C VAL A 270 2.16 -6.02 14.65
N VAL A 271 1.72 -7.16 14.15
CA VAL A 271 1.74 -7.53 12.73
C VAL A 271 0.34 -8.01 12.33
N TYR A 272 -0.12 -7.57 11.17
CA TYR A 272 -1.37 -8.02 10.59
C TYR A 272 -1.13 -8.82 9.32
N ALA A 273 -2.01 -9.79 9.07
CA ALA A 273 -2.09 -10.54 7.84
C ALA A 273 -3.55 -10.67 7.38
N LEU A 274 -3.81 -10.40 6.10
CA LEU A 274 -5.12 -10.54 5.48
C LEU A 274 -5.04 -11.58 4.36
N PHE A 275 -5.92 -12.57 4.41
CA PHE A 275 -5.90 -13.70 3.50
C PHE A 275 -7.13 -13.73 2.59
N GLU A 276 -6.90 -14.01 1.31
CA GLU A 276 -7.92 -14.51 0.40
C GLU A 276 -8.14 -15.99 0.66
N ILE A 277 -9.30 -16.30 1.22
CA ILE A 277 -9.82 -17.65 1.46
C ILE A 277 -11.36 -17.55 1.38
N ASP A 278 -12.10 -18.64 1.36
CA ASP A 278 -13.56 -18.65 1.18
C ASP A 278 -14.30 -17.65 2.09
N SER A 279 -13.91 -17.57 3.36
CA SER A 279 -14.26 -16.46 4.26
C SER A 279 -12.98 -15.70 4.54
N PRO A 280 -12.79 -14.47 4.03
CA PRO A 280 -11.56 -13.71 4.24
C PRO A 280 -11.18 -13.64 5.71
N GLU A 281 -9.90 -13.81 5.99
CA GLU A 281 -9.41 -13.84 7.36
C GLU A 281 -8.40 -12.74 7.63
N LEU A 282 -8.72 -11.87 8.60
CA LEU A 282 -7.80 -10.90 9.17
C LEU A 282 -7.22 -11.46 10.46
N TRP A 283 -5.91 -11.62 10.50
CA TRP A 283 -5.15 -12.09 11.63
C TRP A 283 -4.25 -11.03 12.20
N ARG A 284 -4.02 -11.09 13.51
CA ARG A 284 -3.12 -10.21 14.26
C ARG A 284 -2.16 -11.02 15.12
N SER A 285 -0.92 -10.60 15.14
CA SER A 285 0.10 -10.99 16.10
C SER A 285 0.48 -9.80 16.95
N ASP A 286 0.72 -10.02 18.26
CA ASP A 286 1.24 -9.03 19.20
C ASP A 286 2.69 -9.35 19.64
N ASN A 287 3.34 -10.30 18.97
CA ASN A 287 4.68 -10.81 19.31
C ASN A 287 5.53 -11.13 18.08
N LYS A 288 5.46 -10.24 17.07
CA LYS A 288 6.28 -10.35 15.84
C LYS A 288 6.03 -11.66 15.07
N GLY A 289 4.79 -12.19 15.10
CA GLY A 289 4.40 -13.37 14.34
C GLY A 289 4.70 -14.72 15.01
N GLU A 290 5.08 -14.74 16.29
CA GLU A 290 5.28 -16.00 17.03
C GLU A 290 3.96 -16.68 17.38
N SER A 291 2.88 -15.92 17.53
CA SER A 291 1.52 -16.43 17.64
C SER A 291 0.53 -15.45 17.01
N TRP A 292 -0.64 -15.96 16.61
CA TRP A 292 -1.63 -15.21 15.88
C TRP A 292 -3.03 -15.40 16.43
N THR A 293 -3.82 -14.35 16.37
CA THR A 293 -5.23 -14.33 16.75
C THR A 293 -6.06 -13.94 15.54
N LEU A 294 -7.09 -14.72 15.24
CA LEU A 294 -8.08 -14.38 14.22
C LEU A 294 -8.95 -13.22 14.73
N MET A 295 -8.92 -12.10 14.03
CA MET A 295 -9.62 -10.88 14.41
C MET A 295 -11.00 -10.79 13.76
N SER A 296 -11.09 -11.15 12.48
CA SER A 296 -12.33 -11.04 11.71
C SER A 296 -12.37 -11.98 10.53
N GLN A 297 -13.59 -12.43 10.20
CA GLN A 297 -13.94 -13.14 8.97
C GLN A 297 -15.01 -12.38 8.17
N ASP A 298 -15.18 -11.08 8.42
CA ASP A 298 -16.12 -10.25 7.69
C ASP A 298 -15.64 -10.05 6.24
N HIS A 299 -16.48 -10.44 5.28
CA HIS A 299 -16.16 -10.39 3.85
C HIS A 299 -15.77 -8.99 3.35
N THR A 300 -16.21 -7.95 4.03
CA THR A 300 -15.88 -6.57 3.63
C THR A 300 -14.40 -6.21 3.78
N TRP A 301 -13.63 -6.98 4.57
CA TRP A 301 -12.18 -6.78 4.64
C TRP A 301 -11.46 -7.10 3.34
N ASN A 302 -12.00 -8.01 2.53
CA ASN A 302 -11.33 -8.49 1.33
C ASN A 302 -12.31 -8.86 0.21
N GLU A 303 -13.10 -7.91 -0.25
CA GLU A 303 -13.99 -8.08 -1.39
C GLU A 303 -13.17 -8.17 -2.69
N ARG A 304 -13.46 -9.12 -3.60
CA ARG A 304 -12.75 -9.34 -4.88
C ARG A 304 -11.24 -9.46 -4.70
N ALA A 305 -10.84 -10.31 -3.79
CA ALA A 305 -9.48 -10.44 -3.27
C ALA A 305 -8.34 -10.46 -4.32
N PRO A 306 -8.41 -11.18 -5.47
CA PRO A 306 -7.34 -11.15 -6.46
C PRO A 306 -7.06 -9.74 -7.03
N TYR A 307 -8.08 -8.89 -7.04
CA TYR A 307 -7.98 -7.53 -7.54
C TYR A 307 -7.51 -6.53 -6.47
N TYR A 308 -7.84 -6.76 -5.21
CA TYR A 308 -7.46 -5.86 -4.11
C TYR A 308 -6.46 -6.52 -3.17
N THR A 309 -6.82 -6.77 -1.93
CA THR A 309 -6.00 -7.36 -0.86
C THR A 309 -4.76 -6.54 -0.55
N ARG A 310 -4.98 -5.45 0.17
CA ARG A 310 -3.94 -4.59 0.72
C ARG A 310 -4.41 -4.07 2.08
N ILE A 311 -3.50 -3.97 3.04
CA ILE A 311 -3.77 -3.44 4.38
C ILE A 311 -2.71 -2.41 4.77
N ALA A 312 -3.10 -1.45 5.62
CA ALA A 312 -2.21 -0.49 6.25
C ALA A 312 -2.55 -0.35 7.73
N VAL A 313 -1.56 -0.02 8.55
CA VAL A 313 -1.72 0.22 10.00
C VAL A 313 -1.42 1.68 10.29
N GLY A 314 -2.19 2.29 11.18
CA GLY A 314 -1.95 3.65 11.66
C GLY A 314 -0.52 3.82 12.17
N THR A 315 0.10 4.95 11.84
CA THR A 315 1.52 5.15 12.16
C THR A 315 1.79 5.41 13.63
N ASP A 316 0.79 5.86 14.37
CA ASP A 316 0.81 6.15 15.81
C ASP A 316 -0.03 5.17 16.67
N ASN A 317 -0.97 4.44 16.03
CA ASN A 317 -1.89 3.54 16.72
C ASN A 317 -1.84 2.13 16.11
N PRO A 318 -1.35 1.10 16.83
CA PRO A 318 -1.28 -0.27 16.33
C PRO A 318 -2.67 -0.94 16.18
N ASP A 319 -3.72 -0.39 16.80
CA ASP A 319 -5.08 -0.91 16.72
C ASP A 319 -5.88 -0.28 15.57
N GLU A 320 -5.35 0.74 14.92
CA GLU A 320 -5.94 1.35 13.74
C GLU A 320 -5.45 0.66 12.48
N ILE A 321 -6.36 -0.04 11.81
CA ILE A 321 -6.07 -0.77 10.58
C ILE A 321 -7.03 -0.39 9.47
N TYR A 322 -6.51 -0.36 8.25
CA TYR A 322 -7.22 -0.08 7.02
C TYR A 322 -7.11 -1.23 6.05
N SER A 323 -8.18 -1.52 5.32
CA SER A 323 -8.14 -2.40 4.16
C SER A 323 -8.57 -1.66 2.90
N MET A 324 -7.76 -1.80 1.87
CA MET A 324 -8.05 -1.36 0.52
C MET A 324 -8.73 -2.50 -0.23
N SER A 325 -10.00 -2.27 -0.54
CA SER A 325 -10.89 -3.23 -1.18
C SER A 325 -11.89 -2.47 -2.08
N VAL A 326 -12.98 -3.11 -2.54
CA VAL A 326 -14.10 -2.41 -3.17
C VAL A 326 -14.56 -1.27 -2.28
N ARG A 327 -14.63 -1.53 -0.97
CA ARG A 327 -14.86 -0.51 0.06
C ARG A 327 -13.56 -0.18 0.77
N PHE A 328 -13.41 1.08 1.15
CA PHE A 328 -12.39 1.48 2.10
C PHE A 328 -12.87 1.13 3.51
N VAL A 329 -12.16 0.24 4.20
CA VAL A 329 -12.52 -0.26 5.53
C VAL A 329 -11.51 0.24 6.55
N GLN A 330 -12.01 0.71 7.70
CA GLN A 330 -11.21 1.09 8.88
C GLN A 330 -11.69 0.31 10.09
N SER A 331 -10.77 -0.08 10.95
CA SER A 331 -11.02 -0.50 12.33
C SER A 331 -10.16 0.32 13.29
N LEU A 332 -10.67 0.56 14.48
CA LEU A 332 -9.98 1.27 15.58
C LEU A 332 -9.74 0.36 16.79
N ASP A 333 -10.03 -0.93 16.67
CA ASP A 333 -9.95 -1.93 17.75
C ASP A 333 -9.17 -3.18 17.35
N GLY A 334 -8.20 -3.00 16.44
CA GLY A 334 -7.32 -4.07 15.96
C GLY A 334 -8.00 -5.05 15.01
N GLY A 335 -9.04 -4.62 14.31
CA GLY A 335 -9.74 -5.45 13.32
C GLY A 335 -10.91 -6.26 13.87
N LYS A 336 -11.30 -6.09 15.14
CA LYS A 336 -12.46 -6.79 15.72
C LYS A 336 -13.77 -6.27 15.14
N THR A 337 -13.88 -4.95 15.03
CA THR A 337 -15.04 -4.29 14.44
C THR A 337 -14.63 -3.28 13.40
N ARG A 338 -15.53 -3.03 12.46
CA ARG A 338 -15.34 -1.96 11.46
C ARG A 338 -15.81 -0.63 12.03
N SER A 339 -15.08 0.44 11.74
CA SER A 339 -15.53 1.79 12.03
C SER A 339 -16.85 2.08 11.28
N PRO A 340 -17.88 2.60 11.96
CA PRO A 340 -19.14 2.97 11.31
C PRO A 340 -18.99 4.20 10.40
N ARG A 341 -17.90 4.94 10.54
CA ARG A 341 -17.61 6.16 9.78
C ARG A 341 -16.14 6.20 9.38
N PRO A 342 -15.71 5.32 8.45
CA PRO A 342 -14.36 5.40 7.94
C PRO A 342 -14.15 6.76 7.24
N PRO A 343 -12.92 7.22 7.13
CA PRO A 343 -12.60 8.34 6.25
C PRO A 343 -13.23 8.13 4.88
N ARG A 344 -13.68 9.19 4.23
CA ARG A 344 -14.30 9.06 2.91
C ARG A 344 -13.21 8.69 1.90
N GLY A 345 -13.14 7.39 1.57
CA GLY A 345 -12.43 6.88 0.41
C GLY A 345 -13.33 6.82 -0.81
N GLY A 346 -12.75 6.65 -1.98
CA GLY A 346 -13.48 6.23 -3.18
C GLY A 346 -13.93 4.77 -3.09
N GLY A 347 -14.52 4.25 -4.17
CA GLY A 347 -14.59 2.82 -4.40
C GLY A 347 -13.35 2.36 -5.16
N ASP A 348 -13.07 1.05 -5.12
CA ASP A 348 -11.92 0.44 -5.83
C ASP A 348 -10.57 0.96 -5.33
N ASN A 349 -10.29 0.75 -4.05
CA ASN A 349 -9.05 1.21 -3.40
C ASN A 349 -7.93 0.17 -3.57
N HIS A 350 -6.71 0.62 -3.95
CA HIS A 350 -5.60 -0.28 -4.28
C HIS A 350 -4.40 -0.17 -3.34
N ASP A 351 -4.03 1.04 -2.94
CA ASP A 351 -2.88 1.28 -2.08
C ASP A 351 -3.14 2.44 -1.13
N MET A 352 -2.42 2.48 -0.03
CA MET A 352 -2.51 3.54 0.97
C MET A 352 -1.13 3.88 1.51
N TRP A 353 -0.92 5.16 1.70
CA TRP A 353 0.22 5.69 2.41
C TRP A 353 -0.24 6.59 3.55
N ILE A 354 0.37 6.43 4.74
CA ILE A 354 0.16 7.26 5.92
C ILE A 354 1.49 7.88 6.29
N ASP A 355 1.53 9.20 6.49
CA ASP A 355 2.75 9.90 6.85
C ASP A 355 3.27 9.40 8.21
N PRO A 356 4.48 8.85 8.29
CA PRO A 356 5.05 8.40 9.56
C PRO A 356 5.31 9.53 10.56
N THR A 357 5.29 10.79 10.12
CA THR A 357 5.49 11.98 10.97
C THR A 357 4.19 12.70 11.32
N ASN A 358 3.09 12.38 10.63
CA ASN A 358 1.78 12.96 10.85
C ASN A 358 0.67 11.95 10.48
N PRO A 359 0.11 11.22 11.46
CA PRO A 359 -0.88 10.16 11.21
C PRO A 359 -2.17 10.66 10.56
N ASP A 360 -2.50 11.96 10.71
CA ASP A 360 -3.68 12.57 10.08
C ASP A 360 -3.49 12.83 8.57
N ARG A 361 -2.25 12.75 8.08
CA ARG A 361 -1.95 12.87 6.66
C ARG A 361 -1.87 11.51 6.02
N MET A 362 -2.87 11.20 5.22
CA MET A 362 -2.96 9.93 4.50
C MET A 362 -3.43 10.12 3.07
N MET A 363 -3.05 9.19 2.22
CA MET A 363 -3.46 9.15 0.83
C MET A 363 -3.92 7.73 0.49
N VAL A 364 -4.95 7.64 -0.36
CA VAL A 364 -5.51 6.38 -0.85
C VAL A 364 -5.54 6.43 -2.37
N ALA A 365 -5.05 5.38 -3.01
CA ALA A 365 -5.07 5.19 -4.45
C ALA A 365 -6.23 4.30 -4.87
#